data_950955b9201b81a2eebaf298078306a1
#
_entry.id   950955b9201b81a2eebaf298078306a1
#
_cell.length_a   1.000
_cell.length_b   1.000
_cell.length_c   1.000
_cell.angle_alpha   90.00
_cell.angle_beta   90.00
_cell.angle_gamma   90.00
#
_symmetry.space_group_name_H-M   'P 1'
#
loop_
_entity.id
_entity.type
_entity.pdbx_description
1 polymer ?
#
loop_
_entity_poly.entity_id
_entity_poly.type
_entity_poly.pdbx_seq_one_letter_code
_entity_poly.pdbx_strand_id
1 'polypeptide(L)'
;MLKRKLAIVSTHPIQYYAPVFRALAASPQIELKVFYTWSQAAADGAFDPGFGTEVKWDIPLLDGYAYRFVPNVAKRPGTDHFGGLDNPTLIGEIEAWQPHAVLIYTWNSRSHLRALRHFKNKAPVLFRGDSTLIDRRTWWRALLRRCFLTWVYSHVDVAIAVGTNNRNYFTWCGLPMQRIALAPHSIDTVRFASDSPMHEHRAAAWRRELGIAQDATVILFAGKLQSKKDPFLLLEAFLRAGGEAHLVFVGNGELERELRIRARDAANVHFLPFQNQSAMPAVYRLGDIFVLPSRGPEETWGLALNEAMASGRPVIASTKVGGACDLIQSGKNGWMFDSGDRAALTEILRNALGSGRAALHAMGSVAQSQSARWSSEESARLIGEAVLACPHIVSPS
;
A
#
# COMPACT_ATOMS: atom_id res chain seq x y z
N MET A 1 -25.29 -12.71 20.07
CA MET A 1 -25.27 -11.24 19.89
C MET A 1 -25.60 -10.91 18.45
N LEU A 2 -26.40 -9.87 18.18
CA LEU A 2 -26.65 -9.39 16.83
C LEU A 2 -25.34 -8.82 16.25
N LYS A 3 -25.00 -9.23 15.02
CA LYS A 3 -23.84 -8.69 14.31
C LYS A 3 -24.03 -7.21 14.01
N ARG A 4 -22.94 -6.44 14.10
CA ARG A 4 -22.93 -5.02 13.70
C ARG A 4 -22.80 -4.92 12.19
N LYS A 5 -23.77 -4.32 11.52
CA LYS A 5 -23.76 -4.09 10.07
C LYS A 5 -22.82 -2.96 9.71
N LEU A 6 -21.77 -3.26 8.96
CA LEU A 6 -20.78 -2.31 8.47
C LEU A 6 -20.89 -2.15 6.96
N ALA A 7 -21.33 -0.98 6.49
CA ALA A 7 -21.23 -0.62 5.08
C ALA A 7 -19.84 -0.02 4.80
N ILE A 8 -19.11 -0.58 3.82
CA ILE A 8 -17.88 0.00 3.33
C ILE A 8 -18.14 0.62 1.95
N VAL A 9 -17.68 1.87 1.76
CA VAL A 9 -17.67 2.53 0.46
C VAL A 9 -16.25 2.59 -0.04
N SER A 10 -15.98 1.96 -1.18
CA SER A 10 -14.66 1.91 -1.83
C SER A 10 -14.80 2.18 -3.33
N THR A 11 -13.71 2.58 -3.99
CA THR A 11 -13.72 2.87 -5.43
C THR A 11 -13.89 1.59 -6.25
N HIS A 12 -12.99 0.65 -6.12
CA HIS A 12 -12.93 -0.63 -6.84
C HIS A 12 -12.23 -1.69 -5.99
N PRO A 13 -12.29 -2.97 -6.37
CA PRO A 13 -11.52 -4.02 -5.69
C PRO A 13 -10.02 -3.76 -5.80
N ILE A 14 -9.33 -3.77 -4.65
CA ILE A 14 -7.89 -3.52 -4.54
C ILE A 14 -7.26 -4.71 -3.81
N GLN A 15 -6.14 -5.21 -4.32
CA GLN A 15 -5.45 -6.39 -3.82
C GLN A 15 -5.02 -6.30 -2.35
N TYR A 16 -4.89 -5.10 -1.80
CA TYR A 16 -4.53 -4.86 -0.40
C TYR A 16 -5.75 -4.70 0.51
N TYR A 17 -6.92 -4.35 -0.05
CA TYR A 17 -8.15 -4.19 0.74
C TYR A 17 -8.99 -5.47 0.78
N ALA A 18 -8.99 -6.25 -0.30
CA ALA A 18 -9.77 -7.48 -0.39
C ALA A 18 -9.47 -8.47 0.76
N PRO A 19 -8.20 -8.75 1.15
CA PRO A 19 -7.91 -9.59 2.31
C PRO A 19 -8.44 -9.02 3.63
N VAL A 20 -8.39 -7.70 3.83
CA VAL A 20 -8.94 -7.03 5.02
C VAL A 20 -10.47 -7.18 5.06
N PHE A 21 -11.15 -6.99 3.92
CA PHE A 21 -12.60 -7.14 3.84
C PHE A 21 -13.03 -8.59 4.10
N ARG A 22 -12.26 -9.56 3.61
CA ARG A 22 -12.46 -10.99 3.90
C ARG A 22 -12.32 -11.30 5.39
N ALA A 23 -11.27 -10.79 6.03
CA ALA A 23 -11.06 -10.96 7.46
C ALA A 23 -12.14 -10.28 8.31
N LEU A 24 -12.61 -9.08 7.92
CA LEU A 24 -13.75 -8.40 8.56
C LEU A 24 -15.04 -9.21 8.42
N ALA A 25 -15.31 -9.76 7.23
CA ALA A 25 -16.52 -10.57 6.99
C ALA A 25 -16.52 -11.90 7.77
N ALA A 26 -15.32 -12.45 8.04
CA ALA A 26 -15.17 -13.64 8.87
C ALA A 26 -15.39 -13.38 10.37
N SER A 27 -15.40 -12.11 10.81
CA SER A 27 -15.64 -11.76 12.20
C SER A 27 -17.07 -12.17 12.64
N PRO A 28 -17.22 -12.84 13.80
CA PRO A 28 -18.55 -13.18 14.33
C PRO A 28 -19.37 -11.97 14.76
N GLN A 29 -18.76 -10.81 14.94
CA GLN A 29 -19.39 -9.59 15.46
C GLN A 29 -19.79 -8.60 14.35
N ILE A 30 -19.31 -8.81 13.10
CA ILE A 30 -19.54 -7.89 11.98
C ILE A 30 -20.28 -8.59 10.85
N GLU A 31 -21.30 -7.92 10.32
CA GLU A 31 -21.93 -8.23 9.04
C GLU A 31 -21.49 -7.16 8.04
N LEU A 32 -20.64 -7.56 7.10
CA LEU A 32 -20.00 -6.64 6.15
C LEU A 32 -20.72 -6.61 4.81
N LYS A 33 -20.89 -5.42 4.23
CA LYS A 33 -21.19 -5.25 2.80
C LYS A 33 -20.38 -4.10 2.21
N VAL A 34 -19.70 -4.37 1.09
CA VAL A 34 -18.87 -3.41 0.38
C VAL A 34 -19.61 -2.85 -0.83
N PHE A 35 -19.69 -1.52 -0.92
CA PHE A 35 -20.28 -0.80 -2.05
C PHE A 35 -19.14 -0.20 -2.90
N TYR A 36 -18.95 -0.72 -4.10
CA TYR A 36 -17.96 -0.25 -5.06
C TYR A 36 -18.57 0.81 -5.97
N THR A 37 -17.90 1.97 -6.04
CA THR A 37 -18.41 3.15 -6.79
C THR A 37 -17.85 3.27 -8.20
N TRP A 38 -16.81 2.52 -8.54
CA TRP A 38 -16.33 2.39 -9.90
C TRP A 38 -16.57 0.98 -10.41
N SER A 39 -17.13 0.87 -11.63
CA SER A 39 -17.62 -0.41 -12.12
C SER A 39 -16.54 -1.36 -12.63
N GLN A 40 -16.96 -2.48 -12.94
CA GLN A 40 -16.53 -3.69 -13.60
C GLN A 40 -15.19 -3.71 -14.36
N ALA A 41 -14.77 -2.65 -15.04
CA ALA A 41 -13.51 -2.62 -15.77
C ALA A 41 -12.29 -2.88 -14.86
N ALA A 42 -12.41 -2.61 -13.56
CA ALA A 42 -11.36 -2.92 -12.60
C ALA A 42 -11.29 -4.41 -12.22
N ALA A 43 -12.35 -5.18 -12.49
CA ALA A 43 -12.36 -6.63 -12.26
C ALA A 43 -11.91 -7.42 -13.51
N ASP A 44 -12.13 -6.84 -14.70
CA ASP A 44 -11.87 -7.52 -15.99
C ASP A 44 -10.47 -7.24 -16.56
N GLY A 45 -9.68 -6.40 -15.92
CA GLY A 45 -8.39 -5.88 -16.37
C GLY A 45 -8.49 -4.44 -16.83
N ALA A 46 -7.51 -3.64 -16.51
CA ALA A 46 -7.43 -2.24 -16.93
C ALA A 46 -6.01 -1.91 -17.37
N PHE A 47 -5.90 -1.03 -18.38
CA PHE A 47 -4.61 -0.49 -18.75
C PHE A 47 -4.05 0.35 -17.59
N ASP A 48 -2.90 -0.04 -17.06
CA ASP A 48 -2.17 0.72 -16.04
C ASP A 48 -1.09 1.55 -16.73
N PRO A 49 -1.26 2.88 -16.82
CA PRO A 49 -0.27 3.73 -17.52
C PRO A 49 1.09 3.73 -16.83
N GLY A 50 1.15 3.37 -15.55
CA GLY A 50 2.41 3.31 -14.81
C GLY A 50 3.25 2.08 -15.13
N PHE A 51 2.62 0.96 -15.50
CA PHE A 51 3.31 -0.23 -16.03
C PHE A 51 3.34 -0.22 -17.57
N GLY A 52 2.52 0.61 -18.22
CA GLY A 52 2.41 0.64 -19.69
C GLY A 52 1.79 -0.64 -20.27
N THR A 53 1.01 -1.37 -19.49
CA THR A 53 0.40 -2.64 -19.88
C THR A 53 -0.98 -2.80 -19.27
N GLU A 54 -1.77 -3.70 -19.83
CA GLU A 54 -3.02 -4.14 -19.21
C GLU A 54 -2.71 -5.01 -18.00
N VAL A 55 -3.32 -4.69 -16.85
CA VAL A 55 -3.14 -5.44 -15.61
C VAL A 55 -4.48 -6.03 -15.20
N LYS A 56 -4.54 -7.35 -15.20
CA LYS A 56 -5.59 -8.14 -14.57
C LYS A 56 -4.95 -8.87 -13.38
N TRP A 57 -5.45 -8.60 -12.19
CA TRP A 57 -4.91 -9.25 -10.99
C TRP A 57 -5.22 -10.75 -11.01
N ASP A 58 -4.23 -11.58 -10.74
CA ASP A 58 -4.29 -13.05 -10.76
C ASP A 58 -4.58 -13.66 -9.37
N ILE A 59 -5.13 -12.84 -8.49
CA ILE A 59 -5.60 -13.25 -7.15
C ILE A 59 -7.09 -12.90 -6.97
N PRO A 60 -7.85 -13.64 -6.15
CA PRO A 60 -9.27 -13.37 -5.95
C PRO A 60 -9.46 -12.07 -5.16
N LEU A 61 -10.15 -11.09 -5.76
CA LEU A 61 -10.39 -9.79 -5.14
C LEU A 61 -11.80 -9.63 -4.55
N LEU A 62 -12.76 -10.47 -4.93
CA LEU A 62 -14.17 -10.35 -4.56
C LEU A 62 -14.68 -11.50 -3.67
N ASP A 63 -13.86 -12.51 -3.43
CA ASP A 63 -14.25 -13.69 -2.68
C ASP A 63 -14.28 -13.46 -1.17
N GLY A 64 -15.23 -14.09 -0.48
CA GLY A 64 -15.29 -14.18 0.98
C GLY A 64 -15.93 -12.99 1.70
N TYR A 65 -16.58 -12.06 0.97
CA TYR A 65 -17.38 -10.98 1.56
C TYR A 65 -18.52 -10.54 0.62
N ALA A 66 -19.58 -9.97 1.17
CA ALA A 66 -20.70 -9.44 0.39
C ALA A 66 -20.32 -8.09 -0.23
N TYR A 67 -20.64 -7.89 -1.51
CA TYR A 67 -20.38 -6.64 -2.21
C TYR A 67 -21.50 -6.25 -3.18
N ARG A 68 -21.45 -5.00 -3.63
CA ARG A 68 -22.32 -4.43 -4.64
C ARG A 68 -21.56 -3.42 -5.48
N PHE A 69 -21.57 -3.56 -6.80
CA PHE A 69 -21.17 -2.49 -7.72
C PHE A 69 -22.35 -1.54 -7.91
N VAL A 70 -22.15 -0.27 -7.53
CA VAL A 70 -23.15 0.79 -7.66
C VAL A 70 -22.97 1.48 -9.01
N PRO A 71 -24.02 1.64 -9.85
CA PRO A 71 -23.89 2.27 -11.15
C PRO A 71 -23.27 3.67 -11.08
N ASN A 72 -22.24 3.90 -11.89
CA ASN A 72 -21.58 5.19 -12.05
C ASN A 72 -22.09 5.87 -13.33
N VAL A 73 -22.69 7.04 -13.21
CA VAL A 73 -23.26 7.82 -14.33
C VAL A 73 -22.39 8.99 -14.74
N ALA A 74 -21.14 9.06 -14.26
CA ALA A 74 -20.21 10.12 -14.63
C ALA A 74 -19.97 10.15 -16.14
N LYS A 75 -19.98 11.34 -16.74
CA LYS A 75 -19.71 11.52 -18.19
C LYS A 75 -18.30 11.07 -18.59
N ARG A 76 -17.33 11.20 -17.68
CA ARG A 76 -15.97 10.71 -17.81
C ARG A 76 -15.63 9.88 -16.58
N PRO A 77 -15.92 8.57 -16.59
CA PRO A 77 -15.67 7.70 -15.44
C PRO A 77 -14.16 7.56 -15.17
N GLY A 78 -13.77 7.58 -13.89
CA GLY A 78 -12.38 7.41 -13.47
C GLY A 78 -12.17 7.76 -12.01
N THR A 79 -10.99 7.46 -11.48
CA THR A 79 -10.59 7.77 -10.11
C THR A 79 -9.56 8.90 -10.03
N ASP A 80 -9.13 9.42 -11.17
CA ASP A 80 -8.11 10.46 -11.35
C ASP A 80 -8.63 11.89 -11.10
N HIS A 81 -9.96 12.08 -11.08
CA HIS A 81 -10.58 13.39 -10.86
C HIS A 81 -11.86 13.29 -10.01
N PHE A 82 -12.24 14.41 -9.37
CA PHE A 82 -13.36 14.48 -8.43
C PHE A 82 -14.71 14.07 -9.02
N GLY A 83 -14.98 14.43 -10.28
CA GLY A 83 -16.25 14.14 -10.99
C GLY A 83 -16.31 12.76 -11.63
N GLY A 84 -15.26 11.94 -11.53
CA GLY A 84 -15.18 10.65 -12.21
C GLY A 84 -16.02 9.54 -11.59
N LEU A 85 -16.48 9.74 -10.35
CA LEU A 85 -17.39 8.84 -9.64
C LEU A 85 -18.66 9.63 -9.25
N ASP A 86 -19.77 9.35 -9.92
CA ASP A 86 -21.10 9.89 -9.64
C ASP A 86 -22.12 8.74 -9.60
N ASN A 87 -22.47 8.31 -8.39
CA ASN A 87 -23.35 7.18 -8.13
C ASN A 87 -24.60 7.69 -7.41
N PRO A 88 -25.66 8.08 -8.12
CA PRO A 88 -26.84 8.69 -7.52
C PRO A 88 -27.60 7.72 -6.59
N THR A 89 -27.55 6.42 -6.82
CA THR A 89 -28.25 5.40 -6.02
C THR A 89 -27.49 4.96 -4.78
N LEU A 90 -26.19 5.32 -4.64
CA LEU A 90 -25.31 4.84 -3.57
C LEU A 90 -25.91 5.01 -2.17
N ILE A 91 -26.41 6.20 -1.87
CA ILE A 91 -26.98 6.52 -0.55
C ILE A 91 -28.20 5.66 -0.28
N GLY A 92 -29.16 5.59 -1.21
CA GLY A 92 -30.35 4.78 -1.05
C GLY A 92 -30.08 3.29 -0.92
N GLU A 93 -29.06 2.76 -1.67
CA GLU A 93 -28.66 1.36 -1.56
C GLU A 93 -28.01 1.05 -0.18
N ILE A 94 -27.26 1.99 0.39
CA ILE A 94 -26.68 1.85 1.73
C ILE A 94 -27.81 1.93 2.79
N GLU A 95 -28.71 2.90 2.71
CA GLU A 95 -29.84 3.06 3.64
C GLU A 95 -30.78 1.85 3.62
N ALA A 96 -31.09 1.31 2.44
CA ALA A 96 -31.92 0.10 2.31
C ALA A 96 -31.28 -1.13 2.99
N TRP A 97 -29.95 -1.17 3.12
CA TRP A 97 -29.25 -2.22 3.85
C TRP A 97 -29.22 -2.00 5.37
N GLN A 98 -29.58 -0.80 5.84
CA GLN A 98 -29.67 -0.41 7.26
C GLN A 98 -28.34 -0.64 8.03
N PRO A 99 -27.24 0.01 7.65
CA PRO A 99 -25.96 -0.14 8.33
C PRO A 99 -26.01 0.46 9.73
N HIS A 100 -25.26 -0.15 10.67
CA HIS A 100 -24.99 0.41 12.00
C HIS A 100 -23.78 1.34 12.02
N ALA A 101 -22.93 1.29 10.98
CA ALA A 101 -21.80 2.18 10.77
C ALA A 101 -21.43 2.20 9.28
N VAL A 102 -20.84 3.31 8.81
CA VAL A 102 -20.38 3.47 7.43
C VAL A 102 -18.89 3.82 7.44
N LEU A 103 -18.06 2.98 6.81
CA LEU A 103 -16.64 3.24 6.60
C LEU A 103 -16.39 3.69 5.16
N ILE A 104 -15.86 4.88 4.97
CA ILE A 104 -15.62 5.46 3.65
C ILE A 104 -14.13 5.56 3.39
N TYR A 105 -13.70 4.90 2.29
CA TYR A 105 -12.33 4.99 1.78
C TYR A 105 -12.24 6.18 0.84
N THR A 106 -11.34 7.12 1.15
CA THR A 106 -11.10 8.37 0.41
C THR A 106 -12.32 9.32 0.38
N TRP A 107 -12.09 10.59 0.11
CA TRP A 107 -13.14 11.63 -0.04
C TRP A 107 -13.08 12.33 -1.40
N ASN A 108 -12.05 12.03 -2.21
CA ASN A 108 -11.69 12.77 -3.43
C ASN A 108 -12.60 12.49 -4.63
N SER A 109 -13.83 12.03 -4.39
CA SER A 109 -14.85 11.88 -5.42
C SER A 109 -16.19 12.45 -4.96
N ARG A 110 -17.05 12.81 -5.93
CA ARG A 110 -18.39 13.34 -5.68
C ARG A 110 -19.24 12.38 -4.84
N SER A 111 -19.25 11.09 -5.17
CA SER A 111 -20.02 10.07 -4.48
C SER A 111 -19.58 9.87 -3.04
N HIS A 112 -18.26 9.77 -2.81
CA HIS A 112 -17.73 9.55 -1.46
C HIS A 112 -17.93 10.76 -0.56
N LEU A 113 -17.68 11.98 -1.06
CA LEU A 113 -17.92 13.20 -0.28
C LEU A 113 -19.42 13.40 0.02
N ARG A 114 -20.31 13.04 -0.93
CA ARG A 114 -21.77 13.06 -0.71
C ARG A 114 -22.17 12.07 0.38
N ALA A 115 -21.59 10.86 0.38
CA ALA A 115 -21.84 9.85 1.41
C ALA A 115 -21.34 10.29 2.80
N LEU A 116 -20.13 10.84 2.91
CA LEU A 116 -19.59 11.41 4.15
C LEU A 116 -20.57 12.44 4.76
N ARG A 117 -21.07 13.36 3.95
CA ARG A 117 -21.98 14.43 4.38
C ARG A 117 -23.35 13.88 4.75
N HIS A 118 -23.85 12.90 4.00
CA HIS A 118 -25.21 12.37 4.18
C HIS A 118 -25.34 11.54 5.46
N PHE A 119 -24.36 10.69 5.76
CA PHE A 119 -24.41 9.81 6.93
C PHE A 119 -23.99 10.50 8.23
N LYS A 120 -23.40 11.70 8.16
CA LYS A 120 -23.13 12.48 9.37
C LYS A 120 -24.40 12.69 10.21
N ASN A 121 -24.34 12.32 11.49
CA ASN A 121 -25.45 12.34 12.44
C ASN A 121 -26.59 11.34 12.15
N LYS A 122 -26.47 10.47 11.13
CA LYS A 122 -27.45 9.39 10.86
C LYS A 122 -26.89 8.02 11.24
N ALA A 123 -25.61 7.79 11.00
CA ALA A 123 -24.88 6.61 11.42
C ALA A 123 -23.43 7.03 11.72
N PRO A 124 -22.70 6.33 12.59
CA PRO A 124 -21.28 6.57 12.80
C PRO A 124 -20.53 6.49 11.47
N VAL A 125 -19.84 7.59 11.11
CA VAL A 125 -19.03 7.70 9.91
C VAL A 125 -17.58 7.48 10.25
N LEU A 126 -17.03 6.35 9.82
CA LEU A 126 -15.60 6.08 9.86
C LEU A 126 -14.97 6.46 8.52
N PHE A 127 -13.74 6.91 8.56
CA PHE A 127 -13.01 7.31 7.36
C PHE A 127 -11.64 6.66 7.31
N ARG A 128 -11.23 6.18 6.14
CA ARG A 128 -9.88 5.66 5.90
C ARG A 128 -9.27 6.33 4.67
N GLY A 129 -8.05 6.81 4.83
CA GLY A 129 -7.22 7.35 3.77
C GLY A 129 -5.76 7.32 4.22
N ASP A 130 -4.83 7.46 3.29
CA ASP A 130 -3.40 7.26 3.51
C ASP A 130 -2.56 8.53 3.26
N SER A 131 -3.20 9.69 3.13
CA SER A 131 -2.51 10.97 2.90
C SER A 131 -1.53 11.29 4.01
N THR A 132 -0.42 11.95 3.66
CA THR A 132 0.65 12.35 4.57
C THR A 132 1.04 13.83 4.38
N LEU A 133 1.90 14.34 5.27
CA LEU A 133 2.51 15.69 5.18
C LEU A 133 3.95 15.65 4.66
N ILE A 134 4.42 14.51 4.16
CA ILE A 134 5.83 14.31 3.76
C ILE A 134 6.20 15.22 2.59
N ASP A 135 5.27 15.48 1.66
CA ASP A 135 5.50 16.34 0.52
C ASP A 135 5.23 17.81 0.87
N ARG A 136 6.28 18.61 0.75
CA ARG A 136 6.22 20.04 1.06
C ARG A 136 5.30 20.77 0.07
N ARG A 137 4.45 21.65 0.60
CA ARG A 137 3.61 22.59 -0.16
C ARG A 137 3.95 24.01 0.25
N THR A 138 3.68 24.97 -0.64
CA THR A 138 3.76 26.40 -0.27
C THR A 138 2.78 26.68 0.86
N TRP A 139 3.18 27.52 1.82
CA TRP A 139 2.44 27.75 3.08
C TRP A 139 0.97 28.16 2.88
N TRP A 140 0.68 29.05 1.90
CA TRP A 140 -0.69 29.51 1.64
C TRP A 140 -1.57 28.41 1.02
N ARG A 141 -1.01 27.57 0.12
CA ARG A 141 -1.71 26.38 -0.42
C ARG A 141 -1.98 25.36 0.68
N ALA A 142 -1.04 25.20 1.60
CA ALA A 142 -1.22 24.33 2.76
C ALA A 142 -2.35 24.83 3.66
N LEU A 143 -2.44 26.16 3.92
CA LEU A 143 -3.50 26.75 4.72
C LEU A 143 -4.89 26.59 4.08
N LEU A 144 -5.04 26.94 2.81
CA LEU A 144 -6.31 26.75 2.08
C LEU A 144 -6.74 25.28 2.08
N ARG A 145 -5.81 24.38 1.82
CA ARG A 145 -6.06 22.93 1.87
C ARG A 145 -6.47 22.50 3.28
N ARG A 146 -5.83 23.00 4.32
CA ARG A 146 -6.17 22.70 5.71
C ARG A 146 -7.60 23.12 6.03
N CYS A 147 -8.00 24.35 5.69
CA CYS A 147 -9.37 24.83 5.91
C CYS A 147 -10.40 23.91 5.22
N PHE A 148 -10.16 23.59 3.95
CA PHE A 148 -11.03 22.68 3.21
C PHE A 148 -11.09 21.28 3.83
N LEU A 149 -9.94 20.71 4.20
CA LEU A 149 -9.87 19.38 4.81
C LEU A 149 -10.47 19.34 6.21
N THR A 150 -10.30 20.39 7.00
CA THR A 150 -10.98 20.51 8.30
C THR A 150 -12.50 20.44 8.11
N TRP A 151 -13.02 21.10 7.09
CA TRP A 151 -14.43 20.99 6.72
C TRP A 151 -14.81 19.57 6.26
N VAL A 152 -14.01 18.90 5.41
CA VAL A 152 -14.28 17.51 5.00
C VAL A 152 -14.32 16.60 6.22
N TYR A 153 -13.31 16.66 7.08
CA TYR A 153 -13.18 15.78 8.25
C TYR A 153 -14.12 16.15 9.42
N SER A 154 -14.80 17.30 9.37
CA SER A 154 -15.89 17.58 10.31
C SER A 154 -17.07 16.59 10.16
N HIS A 155 -17.19 15.96 8.99
CA HIS A 155 -18.20 14.92 8.71
C HIS A 155 -17.78 13.52 9.14
N VAL A 156 -16.56 13.33 9.64
CA VAL A 156 -16.02 12.01 10.07
C VAL A 156 -16.13 11.92 11.59
N ASP A 157 -16.62 10.82 12.13
CA ASP A 157 -16.67 10.57 13.57
C ASP A 157 -15.38 9.92 14.06
N VAL A 158 -14.83 8.94 13.32
CA VAL A 158 -13.56 8.28 13.61
C VAL A 158 -12.73 8.17 12.33
N ALA A 159 -11.52 8.72 12.33
CA ALA A 159 -10.54 8.47 11.27
C ALA A 159 -9.71 7.23 11.61
N ILE A 160 -9.53 6.33 10.64
CA ILE A 160 -8.70 5.14 10.76
C ILE A 160 -7.36 5.43 10.10
N ALA A 161 -6.36 5.76 10.91
CA ALA A 161 -5.02 6.06 10.45
C ALA A 161 -4.26 4.78 10.08
N VAL A 162 -3.50 4.84 8.98
CA VAL A 162 -2.70 3.72 8.47
C VAL A 162 -1.30 3.64 9.08
N GLY A 163 -0.86 4.68 9.78
CA GLY A 163 0.44 4.78 10.45
C GLY A 163 0.71 6.18 10.96
N THR A 164 1.92 6.41 11.46
CA THR A 164 2.33 7.65 12.14
C THR A 164 2.18 8.90 11.27
N ASN A 165 2.68 8.87 10.04
CA ASN A 165 2.60 10.02 9.14
C ASN A 165 1.16 10.38 8.76
N ASN A 166 0.31 9.37 8.59
CA ASN A 166 -1.11 9.59 8.30
C ASN A 166 -1.88 10.09 9.54
N ARG A 167 -1.57 9.58 10.73
CA ARG A 167 -2.12 10.10 11.99
C ARG A 167 -1.78 11.58 12.17
N ASN A 168 -0.53 11.97 11.92
CA ASN A 168 -0.09 13.36 11.98
C ASN A 168 -0.84 14.23 10.95
N TYR A 169 -1.12 13.69 9.76
CA TYR A 169 -1.93 14.36 8.76
C TYR A 169 -3.36 14.62 9.24
N PHE A 170 -4.05 13.63 9.83
CA PHE A 170 -5.40 13.83 10.38
C PHE A 170 -5.43 14.86 11.52
N THR A 171 -4.44 14.82 12.40
CA THR A 171 -4.30 15.81 13.47
C THR A 171 -4.10 17.22 12.90
N TRP A 172 -3.25 17.35 11.89
CA TRP A 172 -3.04 18.62 11.18
C TRP A 172 -4.33 19.12 10.51
N CYS A 173 -5.17 18.24 10.01
CA CYS A 173 -6.48 18.56 9.44
C CYS A 173 -7.56 18.90 10.50
N GLY A 174 -7.22 18.91 11.80
CA GLY A 174 -8.11 19.33 12.88
C GLY A 174 -8.88 18.20 13.57
N LEU A 175 -8.59 16.91 13.26
CA LEU A 175 -9.15 15.80 14.02
C LEU A 175 -8.43 15.65 15.38
N PRO A 176 -9.17 15.63 16.51
CA PRO A 176 -8.57 15.34 17.80
C PRO A 176 -8.14 13.88 17.89
N MET A 177 -7.06 13.62 18.65
CA MET A 177 -6.46 12.28 18.78
C MET A 177 -7.46 11.21 19.22
N GLN A 178 -8.45 11.56 20.04
CA GLN A 178 -9.50 10.66 20.53
C GLN A 178 -10.44 10.15 19.40
N ARG A 179 -10.43 10.82 18.26
CA ARG A 179 -11.21 10.44 17.07
C ARG A 179 -10.33 9.79 15.98
N ILE A 180 -9.10 9.40 16.33
CA ILE A 180 -8.18 8.73 15.42
C ILE A 180 -7.85 7.36 15.98
N ALA A 181 -8.40 6.31 15.35
CA ALA A 181 -8.02 4.93 15.60
C ALA A 181 -6.84 4.55 14.69
N LEU A 182 -5.99 3.62 15.11
CA LEU A 182 -4.93 3.08 14.30
C LEU A 182 -5.35 1.71 13.75
N ALA A 183 -5.34 1.55 12.45
CA ALA A 183 -5.36 0.25 11.79
C ALA A 183 -4.41 0.31 10.60
N PRO A 184 -3.28 -0.40 10.64
CA PRO A 184 -2.19 -0.18 9.71
C PRO A 184 -2.56 -0.53 8.26
N HIS A 185 -1.84 0.07 7.30
CA HIS A 185 -1.78 -0.49 5.96
C HIS A 185 -1.19 -1.89 6.05
N SER A 186 -1.84 -2.82 5.39
CA SER A 186 -1.57 -4.25 5.54
C SER A 186 -1.48 -4.96 4.20
N ILE A 187 -0.86 -6.11 4.25
CA ILE A 187 -0.77 -7.05 3.15
C ILE A 187 -1.28 -8.43 3.60
N ASP A 188 -1.49 -9.32 2.66
CA ASP A 188 -1.69 -10.75 2.93
C ASP A 188 -0.34 -11.37 3.35
N THR A 189 0.00 -11.22 4.62
CA THR A 189 1.29 -11.69 5.16
C THR A 189 1.45 -13.20 5.04
N VAL A 190 0.37 -13.97 5.13
CA VAL A 190 0.39 -15.43 4.99
C VAL A 190 0.91 -15.81 3.60
N ARG A 191 0.43 -15.15 2.56
CA ARG A 191 0.86 -15.39 1.18
C ARG A 191 2.34 -15.11 0.96
N PHE A 192 2.88 -14.04 1.56
CA PHE A 192 4.29 -13.65 1.41
C PHE A 192 5.23 -14.45 2.34
N ALA A 193 4.78 -14.76 3.56
CA ALA A 193 5.57 -15.48 4.54
C ALA A 193 5.58 -17.00 4.32
N SER A 194 4.65 -17.55 3.52
CA SER A 194 4.55 -19.00 3.31
C SER A 194 5.87 -19.57 2.79
N ASP A 195 6.40 -20.56 3.50
CA ASP A 195 7.54 -21.37 3.06
C ASP A 195 7.10 -22.35 1.96
N SER A 196 6.77 -21.77 0.81
CA SER A 196 6.43 -22.59 -0.35
C SER A 196 7.71 -22.96 -1.11
N PRO A 197 8.08 -24.23 -1.21
CA PRO A 197 9.19 -24.67 -2.07
C PRO A 197 9.06 -24.17 -3.51
N MET A 198 7.83 -23.96 -3.97
CA MET A 198 7.55 -23.42 -5.29
C MET A 198 8.10 -21.98 -5.45
N HIS A 199 7.98 -21.12 -4.43
CA HIS A 199 8.49 -19.75 -4.51
C HIS A 199 10.02 -19.72 -4.52
N GLU A 200 10.66 -20.56 -3.71
CA GLU A 200 12.13 -20.69 -3.68
C GLU A 200 12.65 -21.28 -5.01
N HIS A 201 12.00 -22.31 -5.54
CA HIS A 201 12.37 -22.89 -6.85
C HIS A 201 12.25 -21.88 -7.98
N ARG A 202 11.19 -21.06 -7.98
CA ARG A 202 10.99 -20.03 -8.99
C ARG A 202 12.02 -18.91 -8.87
N ALA A 203 12.33 -18.46 -7.69
CA ALA A 203 13.40 -17.48 -7.43
C ALA A 203 14.76 -18.01 -7.90
N ALA A 204 15.08 -19.28 -7.58
CA ALA A 204 16.30 -19.94 -8.02
C ALA A 204 16.35 -20.12 -9.55
N ALA A 205 15.21 -20.40 -10.20
CA ALA A 205 15.14 -20.45 -11.65
C ALA A 205 15.46 -19.11 -12.29
N TRP A 206 14.87 -18.02 -11.80
CA TRP A 206 15.19 -16.67 -12.28
C TRP A 206 16.67 -16.30 -12.07
N ARG A 207 17.28 -16.67 -10.92
CA ARG A 207 18.73 -16.48 -10.74
C ARG A 207 19.54 -17.18 -11.83
N ARG A 208 19.21 -18.43 -12.17
CA ARG A 208 19.88 -19.16 -13.25
C ARG A 208 19.67 -18.51 -14.63
N GLU A 209 18.44 -18.11 -14.95
CA GLU A 209 18.10 -17.43 -16.22
C GLU A 209 18.88 -16.10 -16.38
N LEU A 210 19.12 -15.40 -15.28
CA LEU A 210 19.88 -14.16 -15.23
C LEU A 210 21.41 -14.38 -15.13
N GLY A 211 21.88 -15.63 -15.06
CA GLY A 211 23.29 -15.94 -14.88
C GLY A 211 23.85 -15.59 -13.49
N ILE A 212 22.98 -15.50 -12.48
CA ILE A 212 23.34 -15.15 -11.10
C ILE A 212 23.64 -16.45 -10.33
N ALA A 213 24.83 -16.55 -9.75
CA ALA A 213 25.20 -17.68 -8.90
C ALA A 213 24.27 -17.75 -7.66
N GLN A 214 23.96 -18.98 -7.19
CA GLN A 214 23.00 -19.16 -6.09
C GLN A 214 23.47 -18.55 -4.75
N ASP A 215 24.76 -18.43 -4.57
CA ASP A 215 25.44 -17.84 -3.41
C ASP A 215 25.72 -16.33 -3.56
N ALA A 216 25.53 -15.76 -4.76
CA ALA A 216 25.72 -14.33 -4.99
C ALA A 216 24.65 -13.50 -4.23
N THR A 217 25.08 -12.36 -3.70
CA THR A 217 24.16 -11.40 -3.05
C THR A 217 23.39 -10.60 -4.10
N VAL A 218 22.08 -10.51 -3.93
CA VAL A 218 21.16 -9.80 -4.85
C VAL A 218 20.46 -8.65 -4.14
N ILE A 219 20.63 -7.44 -4.66
CA ILE A 219 19.83 -6.28 -4.33
C ILE A 219 18.61 -6.26 -5.25
N LEU A 220 17.42 -6.12 -4.68
CA LEU A 220 16.15 -6.15 -5.40
C LEU A 220 15.46 -4.80 -5.36
N PHE A 221 14.97 -4.35 -6.50
CA PHE A 221 13.92 -3.35 -6.65
C PHE A 221 12.73 -3.99 -7.35
N ALA A 222 11.53 -3.84 -6.81
CA ALA A 222 10.30 -4.31 -7.45
C ALA A 222 9.23 -3.21 -7.44
N GLY A 223 8.74 -2.84 -8.62
CA GLY A 223 7.72 -1.81 -8.79
C GLY A 223 7.78 -1.09 -10.12
N LYS A 224 6.96 -0.06 -10.26
CA LYS A 224 6.92 0.79 -11.45
C LYS A 224 8.23 1.54 -11.62
N LEU A 225 8.86 1.45 -12.79
CA LEU A 225 10.08 2.19 -13.14
C LEU A 225 9.71 3.64 -13.52
N GLN A 226 9.39 4.44 -12.51
CA GLN A 226 8.90 5.81 -12.62
C GLN A 226 9.74 6.79 -11.79
N SER A 227 9.72 8.05 -12.18
CA SER A 227 10.49 9.12 -11.52
C SER A 227 10.25 9.20 -10.01
N LYS A 228 9.03 9.01 -9.53
CA LYS A 228 8.73 9.05 -8.10
C LYS A 228 9.38 7.92 -7.29
N LYS A 229 9.70 6.78 -7.92
CA LYS A 229 10.36 5.63 -7.29
C LYS A 229 11.88 5.74 -7.31
N ASP A 230 12.42 6.65 -8.11
CA ASP A 230 13.84 6.99 -8.27
C ASP A 230 14.79 5.78 -8.48
N PRO A 231 14.50 4.93 -9.48
CA PRO A 231 15.35 3.77 -9.75
C PRO A 231 16.75 4.16 -10.23
N PHE A 232 16.94 5.38 -10.76
CA PHE A 232 18.26 5.90 -11.13
C PHE A 232 19.17 6.11 -9.91
N LEU A 233 18.60 6.63 -8.81
CA LEU A 233 19.38 6.80 -7.58
C LEU A 233 19.94 5.45 -7.10
N LEU A 234 19.11 4.39 -7.17
CA LEU A 234 19.55 3.04 -6.80
C LEU A 234 20.65 2.53 -7.74
N LEU A 235 20.45 2.65 -9.06
CA LEU A 235 21.45 2.23 -10.04
C LEU A 235 22.80 2.92 -9.81
N GLU A 236 22.78 4.24 -9.66
CA GLU A 236 24.00 5.03 -9.44
C GLU A 236 24.70 4.71 -8.11
N ALA A 237 23.91 4.50 -7.04
CA ALA A 237 24.45 4.12 -5.74
C ALA A 237 25.07 2.71 -5.78
N PHE A 238 24.41 1.77 -6.46
CA PHE A 238 24.88 0.40 -6.65
C PHE A 238 26.21 0.36 -7.43
N LEU A 239 26.27 1.03 -8.57
CA LEU A 239 27.50 1.10 -9.38
C LEU A 239 28.69 1.72 -8.61
N ARG A 240 28.42 2.67 -7.70
CA ARG A 240 29.45 3.28 -6.84
C ARG A 240 29.79 2.43 -5.62
N ALA A 241 28.87 1.62 -5.14
CA ALA A 241 29.15 0.69 -4.04
C ALA A 241 30.20 -0.35 -4.47
N GLY A 242 30.12 -0.80 -5.72
CA GLY A 242 31.01 -1.81 -6.27
C GLY A 242 30.80 -3.20 -5.69
N GLY A 243 31.71 -4.11 -5.95
CA GLY A 243 31.67 -5.48 -5.46
C GLY A 243 31.03 -6.47 -6.45
N GLU A 244 30.84 -7.72 -5.99
CA GLU A 244 30.37 -8.84 -6.81
C GLU A 244 28.86 -9.06 -6.73
N ALA A 245 28.13 -8.18 -6.01
CA ALA A 245 26.69 -8.28 -5.88
C ALA A 245 25.98 -8.00 -7.20
N HIS A 246 24.75 -8.48 -7.33
CA HIS A 246 23.88 -8.22 -8.45
C HIS A 246 22.74 -7.26 -8.05
N LEU A 247 22.31 -6.43 -9.01
CA LEU A 247 21.11 -5.60 -8.88
C LEU A 247 20.04 -6.10 -9.84
N VAL A 248 18.84 -6.39 -9.33
CA VAL A 248 17.71 -6.82 -10.15
C VAL A 248 16.58 -5.82 -10.03
N PHE A 249 16.17 -5.25 -11.15
CA PHE A 249 14.95 -4.47 -11.30
C PHE A 249 13.83 -5.35 -11.80
N VAL A 250 12.70 -5.39 -11.10
CA VAL A 250 11.49 -6.12 -11.51
C VAL A 250 10.34 -5.13 -11.71
N GLY A 251 9.79 -5.11 -12.91
CA GLY A 251 8.68 -4.25 -13.30
C GLY A 251 8.96 -3.49 -14.58
N ASN A 252 7.98 -2.72 -15.02
CA ASN A 252 8.01 -1.89 -16.22
C ASN A 252 7.76 -0.43 -15.86
N GLY A 253 7.99 0.47 -16.80
CA GLY A 253 7.66 1.88 -16.66
C GLY A 253 8.43 2.77 -17.64
N GLU A 254 8.08 4.05 -17.60
CA GLU A 254 8.61 5.08 -18.53
C GLU A 254 10.15 5.20 -18.53
N LEU A 255 10.79 4.86 -17.39
CA LEU A 255 12.24 4.96 -17.21
C LEU A 255 13.02 3.69 -17.60
N GLU A 256 12.34 2.59 -17.96
CA GLU A 256 13.00 1.31 -18.24
C GLU A 256 14.06 1.41 -19.32
N ARG A 257 13.73 2.05 -20.46
CA ARG A 257 14.66 2.19 -21.58
C ARG A 257 15.93 2.93 -21.19
N GLU A 258 15.78 4.03 -20.46
CA GLU A 258 16.94 4.83 -20.04
C GLU A 258 17.78 4.11 -18.99
N LEU A 259 17.14 3.40 -18.05
CA LEU A 259 17.85 2.56 -17.07
C LEU A 259 18.71 1.49 -17.74
N ARG A 260 18.17 0.78 -18.75
CA ARG A 260 18.91 -0.22 -19.52
C ARG A 260 20.10 0.40 -20.26
N ILE A 261 19.93 1.61 -20.82
CA ILE A 261 21.04 2.32 -21.51
C ILE A 261 22.15 2.67 -20.50
N ARG A 262 21.80 3.17 -19.31
CA ARG A 262 22.79 3.53 -18.28
C ARG A 262 23.48 2.31 -17.66
N ALA A 263 22.79 1.18 -17.61
CA ALA A 263 23.32 -0.08 -17.07
C ALA A 263 24.04 -0.96 -18.10
N ARG A 264 24.13 -0.57 -19.38
CA ARG A 264 24.59 -1.42 -20.48
C ARG A 264 25.97 -2.05 -20.28
N ASP A 265 26.87 -1.34 -19.58
CA ASP A 265 28.24 -1.78 -19.34
C ASP A 265 28.38 -2.53 -17.97
N ALA A 266 27.27 -2.70 -17.24
CA ALA A 266 27.25 -3.37 -15.94
C ALA A 266 26.63 -4.77 -16.06
N ALA A 267 27.47 -5.79 -16.22
CA ALA A 267 27.02 -7.19 -16.41
C ALA A 267 26.25 -7.75 -15.21
N ASN A 268 26.35 -7.12 -14.04
CA ASN A 268 25.67 -7.51 -12.80
C ASN A 268 24.37 -6.71 -12.52
N VAL A 269 23.84 -5.97 -13.52
CA VAL A 269 22.54 -5.31 -13.44
C VAL A 269 21.54 -5.98 -14.37
N HIS A 270 20.44 -6.45 -13.82
CA HIS A 270 19.43 -7.26 -14.51
C HIS A 270 18.04 -6.64 -14.47
N PHE A 271 17.21 -7.01 -15.42
CA PHE A 271 15.83 -6.51 -15.55
C PHE A 271 14.88 -7.68 -15.83
N LEU A 272 13.86 -7.80 -15.00
CA LEU A 272 12.72 -8.68 -15.21
C LEU A 272 11.46 -7.84 -15.48
N PRO A 273 10.59 -8.27 -16.40
CA PRO A 273 9.34 -7.56 -16.67
C PRO A 273 8.40 -7.57 -15.46
N PHE A 274 7.29 -6.84 -15.57
CA PHE A 274 6.20 -6.85 -14.60
C PHE A 274 5.82 -8.29 -14.22
N GLN A 275 5.68 -8.54 -12.92
CA GLN A 275 5.19 -9.78 -12.36
C GLN A 275 3.87 -9.51 -11.62
N ASN A 276 2.90 -10.42 -11.81
CA ASN A 276 1.60 -10.29 -11.17
C ASN A 276 1.63 -10.81 -9.71
N GLN A 277 0.57 -10.60 -8.97
CA GLN A 277 0.50 -10.80 -7.52
C GLN A 277 0.83 -12.22 -7.05
N SER A 278 0.46 -13.25 -7.82
CA SER A 278 0.80 -14.65 -7.50
C SER A 278 2.31 -14.94 -7.55
N ALA A 279 3.05 -14.20 -8.38
CA ALA A 279 4.48 -14.34 -8.54
C ALA A 279 5.30 -13.51 -7.52
N MET A 280 4.71 -12.48 -6.92
CA MET A 280 5.43 -11.54 -6.04
C MET A 280 6.15 -12.19 -4.86
N PRO A 281 5.61 -13.23 -4.18
CA PRO A 281 6.37 -13.93 -3.14
C PRO A 281 7.71 -14.52 -3.64
N ALA A 282 7.77 -15.02 -4.87
CA ALA A 282 9.00 -15.49 -5.49
C ALA A 282 9.91 -14.33 -5.92
N VAL A 283 9.33 -13.22 -6.38
CA VAL A 283 10.10 -11.99 -6.71
C VAL A 283 10.89 -11.50 -5.50
N TYR A 284 10.27 -11.38 -4.33
CA TYR A 284 11.00 -10.93 -3.14
C TYR A 284 12.09 -11.93 -2.71
N ARG A 285 11.87 -13.24 -2.92
CA ARG A 285 12.87 -14.28 -2.63
C ARG A 285 14.05 -14.31 -3.60
N LEU A 286 13.92 -13.69 -4.76
CA LEU A 286 15.03 -13.49 -5.70
C LEU A 286 16.14 -12.62 -5.08
N GLY A 287 15.76 -11.59 -4.29
CA GLY A 287 16.69 -10.69 -3.61
C GLY A 287 17.10 -11.16 -2.22
N ASP A 288 18.25 -10.72 -1.76
CA ASP A 288 18.71 -10.87 -0.37
C ASP A 288 18.43 -9.59 0.44
N ILE A 289 18.24 -8.46 -0.24
CA ILE A 289 17.87 -7.17 0.33
C ILE A 289 16.95 -6.41 -0.64
N PHE A 290 15.92 -5.76 -0.14
CA PHE A 290 14.99 -4.97 -0.94
C PHE A 290 15.22 -3.48 -0.75
N VAL A 291 15.21 -2.70 -1.85
CA VAL A 291 15.47 -1.25 -1.82
C VAL A 291 14.31 -0.49 -2.45
N LEU A 292 13.76 0.50 -1.70
CA LEU A 292 12.73 1.43 -2.16
C LEU A 292 13.22 2.88 -2.01
N PRO A 293 13.92 3.45 -3.01
CA PRO A 293 14.58 4.74 -2.91
C PRO A 293 13.67 5.94 -3.22
N SER A 294 12.36 5.76 -3.16
CA SER A 294 11.36 6.73 -3.62
C SER A 294 11.66 8.17 -3.18
N ARG A 295 11.46 9.12 -4.09
CA ARG A 295 11.61 10.55 -3.80
C ARG A 295 10.28 11.30 -3.70
N GLY A 296 9.17 10.59 -3.85
CA GLY A 296 7.85 11.19 -3.92
C GLY A 296 7.62 11.93 -5.24
N PRO A 297 6.55 12.71 -5.34
CA PRO A 297 5.45 12.75 -4.38
C PRO A 297 4.60 11.46 -4.39
N GLU A 298 3.72 11.35 -3.38
CA GLU A 298 2.68 10.32 -3.33
C GLU A 298 3.18 8.87 -3.10
N GLU A 299 4.31 8.71 -2.43
CA GLU A 299 4.68 7.43 -1.83
C GLU A 299 4.16 7.40 -0.38
N THR A 300 2.83 7.38 -0.24
CA THR A 300 2.15 7.60 1.04
C THR A 300 2.44 6.52 2.07
N TRP A 301 2.76 5.28 1.62
CA TRP A 301 3.09 4.17 2.51
C TRP A 301 4.31 3.36 2.05
N GLY A 302 4.25 2.76 0.85
CA GLY A 302 5.27 1.85 0.34
C GLY A 302 5.02 0.38 0.72
N LEU A 303 3.85 -0.17 0.34
CA LEU A 303 3.45 -1.55 0.65
C LEU A 303 4.46 -2.62 0.22
N ALA A 304 5.29 -2.32 -0.78
CA ALA A 304 6.39 -3.19 -1.19
C ALA A 304 7.39 -3.47 -0.05
N LEU A 305 7.54 -2.54 0.93
CA LEU A 305 8.34 -2.82 2.14
C LEU A 305 7.72 -3.91 2.98
N ASN A 306 6.38 -3.85 3.20
CA ASN A 306 5.67 -4.89 3.96
C ASN A 306 5.81 -6.25 3.28
N GLU A 307 5.70 -6.30 1.95
CA GLU A 307 5.80 -7.53 1.16
C GLU A 307 7.22 -8.12 1.23
N ALA A 308 8.25 -7.29 1.10
CA ALA A 308 9.65 -7.71 1.25
C ALA A 308 9.94 -8.22 2.67
N MET A 309 9.50 -7.49 3.70
CA MET A 309 9.67 -7.88 5.09
C MET A 309 8.96 -9.21 5.40
N ALA A 310 7.72 -9.39 4.96
CA ALA A 310 6.97 -10.64 5.12
C ALA A 310 7.64 -11.82 4.39
N SER A 311 8.35 -11.54 3.29
CA SER A 311 9.16 -12.52 2.57
C SER A 311 10.55 -12.75 3.17
N GLY A 312 10.81 -12.26 4.38
CA GLY A 312 12.07 -12.44 5.09
C GLY A 312 13.25 -11.65 4.50
N ARG A 313 12.99 -10.47 3.95
CA ARG A 313 14.05 -9.61 3.38
C ARG A 313 14.24 -8.35 4.22
N PRO A 314 15.47 -8.01 4.60
CA PRO A 314 15.76 -6.70 5.14
C PRO A 314 15.51 -5.64 4.07
N VAL A 315 15.17 -4.43 4.50
CA VAL A 315 14.73 -3.36 3.60
C VAL A 315 15.56 -2.10 3.75
N ILE A 316 15.79 -1.41 2.63
CA ILE A 316 16.34 -0.06 2.62
C ILE A 316 15.30 0.87 2.01
N ALA A 317 14.97 1.97 2.68
CA ALA A 317 14.01 2.93 2.16
C ALA A 317 14.43 4.38 2.40
N SER A 318 13.99 5.25 1.52
CA SER A 318 14.15 6.69 1.71
C SER A 318 13.14 7.25 2.74
N THR A 319 13.46 8.40 3.31
CA THR A 319 12.55 9.16 4.21
C THR A 319 11.28 9.65 3.52
N LYS A 320 11.16 9.53 2.19
CA LYS A 320 9.95 9.84 1.42
C LYS A 320 8.98 8.66 1.28
N VAL A 321 9.35 7.49 1.74
CA VAL A 321 8.43 6.34 1.86
C VAL A 321 7.65 6.47 3.15
N GLY A 322 6.35 6.73 3.06
CA GLY A 322 5.53 7.15 4.21
C GLY A 322 5.45 6.16 5.36
N GLY A 323 5.50 4.85 5.08
CA GLY A 323 5.51 3.79 6.10
C GLY A 323 6.90 3.46 6.65
N ALA A 324 7.97 4.00 6.08
CA ALA A 324 9.34 3.62 6.48
C ALA A 324 9.59 3.89 7.97
N CYS A 325 9.11 5.01 8.52
CA CYS A 325 9.28 5.35 9.93
C CYS A 325 8.54 4.40 10.90
N ASP A 326 7.51 3.70 10.43
CA ASP A 326 6.74 2.74 11.22
C ASP A 326 7.30 1.31 11.05
N LEU A 327 7.87 1.00 9.88
CA LEU A 327 8.30 -0.34 9.49
C LEU A 327 9.77 -0.62 9.81
N ILE A 328 10.65 0.38 9.65
CA ILE A 328 12.10 0.17 9.70
C ILE A 328 12.67 0.56 11.06
N GLN A 329 13.38 -0.40 11.66
CA GLN A 329 14.27 -0.19 12.79
C GLN A 329 15.70 -0.31 12.28
N SER A 330 16.36 0.84 12.05
CA SER A 330 17.70 0.89 11.46
C SER A 330 18.69 -0.02 12.17
N GLY A 331 19.42 -0.82 11.41
CA GLY A 331 20.38 -1.82 11.90
C GLY A 331 19.76 -3.12 12.44
N LYS A 332 18.42 -3.25 12.53
CA LYS A 332 17.75 -4.47 13.00
C LYS A 332 17.04 -5.23 11.90
N ASN A 333 16.23 -4.55 11.10
CA ASN A 333 15.44 -5.13 10.00
C ASN A 333 15.63 -4.40 8.67
N GLY A 334 16.50 -3.37 8.65
CA GLY A 334 16.76 -2.55 7.47
C GLY A 334 17.43 -1.24 7.81
N TRP A 335 17.40 -0.31 6.86
CA TRP A 335 17.99 1.02 6.99
C TRP A 335 17.14 2.08 6.31
N MET A 336 17.26 3.32 6.80
CA MET A 336 16.65 4.49 6.20
C MET A 336 17.73 5.50 5.79
N PHE A 337 17.47 6.24 4.72
CA PHE A 337 18.33 7.34 4.25
C PHE A 337 17.49 8.53 3.79
N ASP A 338 18.08 9.71 3.76
CA ASP A 338 17.41 10.91 3.27
C ASP A 338 17.19 10.83 1.76
N SER A 339 15.94 11.08 1.34
CA SER A 339 15.55 10.97 -0.07
C SER A 339 16.44 11.83 -0.97
N GLY A 340 16.99 11.20 -2.01
CA GLY A 340 17.93 11.82 -2.94
C GLY A 340 19.38 11.78 -2.49
N ASP A 341 19.67 11.35 -1.25
CA ASP A 341 21.05 11.22 -0.79
C ASP A 341 21.71 9.94 -1.33
N ARG A 342 22.36 10.10 -2.48
CA ARG A 342 23.10 9.02 -3.12
C ARG A 342 24.31 8.55 -2.30
N ALA A 343 24.97 9.45 -1.60
CA ALA A 343 26.15 9.08 -0.82
C ALA A 343 25.75 8.19 0.36
N ALA A 344 24.72 8.56 1.10
CA ALA A 344 24.18 7.75 2.17
C ALA A 344 23.69 6.38 1.68
N LEU A 345 22.95 6.33 0.56
CA LEU A 345 22.50 5.04 -0.01
C LEU A 345 23.71 4.18 -0.43
N THR A 346 24.73 4.77 -1.05
CA THR A 346 25.96 4.05 -1.45
C THR A 346 26.66 3.43 -0.24
N GLU A 347 26.77 4.19 0.85
CA GLU A 347 27.41 3.71 2.09
C GLU A 347 26.59 2.58 2.74
N ILE A 348 25.27 2.75 2.83
CA ILE A 348 24.38 1.70 3.35
C ILE A 348 24.52 0.42 2.52
N LEU A 349 24.55 0.52 1.19
CA LEU A 349 24.75 -0.64 0.32
C LEU A 349 26.10 -1.32 0.56
N ARG A 350 27.21 -0.57 0.68
CA ARG A 350 28.54 -1.12 1.00
C ARG A 350 28.54 -1.87 2.33
N ASN A 351 27.98 -1.26 3.37
CA ASN A 351 27.90 -1.85 4.70
C ASN A 351 27.02 -3.12 4.71
N ALA A 352 25.88 -3.09 4.03
CA ALA A 352 24.99 -4.23 3.91
C ALA A 352 25.67 -5.39 3.15
N LEU A 353 26.31 -5.12 2.03
CA LEU A 353 27.05 -6.11 1.25
C LEU A 353 28.26 -6.66 2.02
N GLY A 354 29.00 -5.80 2.72
CA GLY A 354 30.13 -6.19 3.56
C GLY A 354 29.76 -7.05 4.77
N SER A 355 28.51 -7.00 5.25
CA SER A 355 28.04 -7.84 6.36
C SER A 355 27.83 -9.31 5.97
N GLY A 356 27.71 -9.61 4.68
CA GLY A 356 27.50 -10.95 4.14
C GLY A 356 26.06 -11.45 4.23
N ARG A 357 25.74 -12.47 3.42
CA ARG A 357 24.38 -13.01 3.27
C ARG A 357 23.78 -13.54 4.59
N ALA A 358 24.60 -14.17 5.44
CA ALA A 358 24.12 -14.70 6.72
C ALA A 358 23.57 -13.59 7.62
N ALA A 359 24.24 -12.44 7.69
CA ALA A 359 23.77 -11.29 8.45
C ALA A 359 22.50 -10.68 7.84
N LEU A 360 22.43 -10.59 6.50
CA LEU A 360 21.21 -10.14 5.80
C LEU A 360 20.03 -11.08 6.06
N HIS A 361 20.23 -12.39 6.06
CA HIS A 361 19.20 -13.38 6.37
C HIS A 361 18.71 -13.26 7.84
N ALA A 362 19.64 -13.08 8.78
CA ALA A 362 19.26 -12.85 10.19
C ALA A 362 18.41 -11.59 10.37
N MET A 363 18.81 -10.50 9.69
CA MET A 363 18.04 -9.25 9.66
C MET A 363 16.68 -9.43 8.97
N GLY A 364 16.62 -10.23 7.91
CA GLY A 364 15.38 -10.60 7.21
C GLY A 364 14.42 -11.38 8.09
N SER A 365 14.93 -12.28 8.94
CA SER A 365 14.11 -13.01 9.92
C SER A 365 13.49 -12.07 10.95
N VAL A 366 14.21 -11.03 11.39
CA VAL A 366 13.66 -9.98 12.25
C VAL A 366 12.57 -9.20 11.51
N ALA A 367 12.80 -8.84 10.24
CA ALA A 367 11.82 -8.15 9.40
C ALA A 367 10.54 -8.99 9.27
N GLN A 368 10.66 -10.29 8.99
CA GLN A 368 9.53 -11.20 8.86
C GLN A 368 8.73 -11.32 10.16
N SER A 369 9.39 -11.49 11.29
CA SER A 369 8.71 -11.59 12.59
C SER A 369 7.90 -10.34 12.93
N GLN A 370 8.37 -9.17 12.52
CA GLN A 370 7.68 -7.90 12.73
C GLN A 370 6.50 -7.69 11.76
N SER A 371 6.54 -8.32 10.58
CA SER A 371 5.51 -8.13 9.54
C SER A 371 4.13 -8.60 9.99
N ALA A 372 4.01 -9.51 10.96
CA ALA A 372 2.74 -9.97 11.52
C ALA A 372 1.86 -8.83 12.06
N ARG A 373 2.46 -7.75 12.55
CA ARG A 373 1.75 -6.54 13.02
C ARG A 373 1.06 -5.76 11.90
N TRP A 374 1.40 -6.08 10.66
CA TRP A 374 0.94 -5.40 9.44
C TRP A 374 0.13 -6.36 8.55
N SER A 375 -0.45 -7.39 9.17
CA SER A 375 -1.28 -8.37 8.50
C SER A 375 -2.69 -7.83 8.21
N SER A 376 -3.36 -8.43 7.24
CA SER A 376 -4.75 -8.11 6.91
C SER A 376 -5.70 -8.43 8.06
N GLU A 377 -5.41 -9.49 8.82
CA GLU A 377 -6.15 -9.92 10.00
C GLU A 377 -6.06 -8.90 11.12
N GLU A 378 -4.84 -8.40 11.41
CA GLU A 378 -4.64 -7.37 12.44
C GLU A 378 -5.29 -6.04 12.04
N SER A 379 -5.17 -5.62 10.77
CA SER A 379 -5.88 -4.44 10.29
C SER A 379 -7.40 -4.60 10.40
N ALA A 380 -7.94 -5.76 10.05
CA ALA A 380 -9.36 -6.06 10.17
C ALA A 380 -9.83 -6.08 11.63
N ARG A 381 -9.05 -6.66 12.53
CA ARG A 381 -9.33 -6.67 13.98
C ARG A 381 -9.45 -5.25 14.53
N LEU A 382 -8.47 -4.39 14.23
CA LEU A 382 -8.43 -3.00 14.69
C LEU A 382 -9.54 -2.14 14.07
N ILE A 383 -9.88 -2.34 12.79
CA ILE A 383 -11.05 -1.71 12.16
C ILE A 383 -12.34 -2.17 12.84
N GLY A 384 -12.45 -3.47 13.11
CA GLY A 384 -13.60 -4.05 13.83
C GLY A 384 -13.79 -3.45 15.21
N GLU A 385 -12.72 -3.31 16.00
CA GLU A 385 -12.75 -2.66 17.31
C GLU A 385 -13.20 -1.20 17.22
N ALA A 386 -12.68 -0.44 16.25
CA ALA A 386 -13.11 0.94 16.02
C ALA A 386 -14.61 1.03 15.67
N VAL A 387 -15.11 0.09 14.87
CA VAL A 387 -16.53 0.00 14.52
C VAL A 387 -17.38 -0.34 15.75
N LEU A 388 -16.96 -1.29 16.56
CA LEU A 388 -17.71 -1.74 17.75
C LEU A 388 -17.72 -0.67 18.86
N ALA A 389 -16.67 0.12 18.97
CA ALA A 389 -16.54 1.23 19.93
C ALA A 389 -17.43 2.44 19.57
N CYS A 390 -17.90 2.56 18.32
CA CYS A 390 -18.78 3.66 17.96
C CYS A 390 -20.15 3.53 18.65
N PRO A 391 -20.74 4.63 19.16
CA PRO A 391 -22.06 4.60 19.78
C PRO A 391 -23.16 4.12 18.80
N HIS A 392 -24.16 3.44 19.32
CA HIS A 392 -25.37 3.16 18.55
C HIS A 392 -26.16 4.47 18.41
N ILE A 393 -26.23 5.00 17.19
CA ILE A 393 -27.23 6.05 16.90
C ILE A 393 -28.55 5.29 16.65
N VAL A 394 -29.42 5.29 17.65
CA VAL A 394 -30.79 4.84 17.47
C VAL A 394 -31.45 5.88 16.60
N SER A 395 -31.85 5.52 15.37
CA SER A 395 -32.67 6.40 14.54
C SER A 395 -33.94 6.73 15.34
N PRO A 396 -34.32 8.01 15.49
CA PRO A 396 -35.62 8.32 16.01
C PRO A 396 -36.64 7.65 15.09
N SER A 397 -37.50 6.82 15.71
CA SER A 397 -38.63 6.13 15.09
C SER A 397 -39.62 7.12 14.45
#